data_275f9dfa1566f4c9918663f2621d99b9
#
_entry.id   275f9dfa1566f4c9918663f2621d99b9
#
_cell.length_a   1.000
_cell.length_b   1.000
_cell.length_c   1.000
_cell.angle_alpha   90.00
_cell.angle_beta   90.00
_cell.angle_gamma   90.00
#
_symmetry.space_group_name_H-M   'P 1'
#
loop_
_entity.id
_entity.type
_entity.pdbx_description
1 polymer ?
#
loop_
_entity_poly.entity_id
_entity_poly.type
_entity_poly.pdbx_seq_one_letter_code
_entity_poly.pdbx_strand_id
1 'polypeptide(L)'
;METSKTSKKSVRSLSEIAFDIKSNWGKVNYAAKPYLDAMLSLNSVNDNYGFDSGKSIVLYFLSNASQFKGEKAKELKAELKSLIK
;
A
#
# COMPACT_ATOMS: atom_id res chain seq x y z
N MET A 1 9.11 -23.77 9.12
CA MET A 1 8.58 -23.52 9.06
C MET A 1 8.33 -22.93 8.79
N GLU A 2 8.28 -22.86 8.87
CA GLU A 2 7.72 -22.42 8.65
C GLU A 2 7.30 -21.86 8.28
N THR A 3 7.32 -21.86 8.07
CA THR A 3 6.69 -21.35 7.78
C THR A 3 6.24 -20.89 7.37
N SER A 4 6.23 -21.04 7.21
CA SER A 4 5.51 -20.68 6.96
C SER A 4 4.97 -20.28 6.75
N LYS A 5 5.10 -20.54 6.60
CA LYS A 5 4.39 -20.19 6.54
C LYS A 5 3.92 -19.60 6.34
N THR A 6 3.89 -19.52 6.21
CA THR A 6 3.24 -18.94 6.09
C THR A 6 2.87 -18.44 5.58
N SER A 7 2.83 -18.46 5.27
CA SER A 7 2.30 -18.02 4.88
C SER A 7 1.75 -17.76 4.46
N LYS A 8 1.68 -18.09 4.22
CA LYS A 8 0.86 -17.87 4.09
C LYS A 8 0.27 -17.16 3.92
N LYS A 9 0.31 -17.06 3.23
CA LYS A 9 -0.35 -16.46 3.19
C LYS A 9 -0.60 -15.37 3.71
N SER A 10 0.04 -15.08 4.00
CA SER A 10 -0.39 -14.06 4.90
C SER A 10 -0.44 -12.68 4.27
N VAL A 11 -1.45 -11.93 4.68
CA VAL A 11 -1.69 -10.59 4.14
C VAL A 11 -0.90 -9.60 4.98
N ARG A 12 -0.08 -8.80 4.33
CA ARG A 12 0.66 -7.76 5.04
C ARG A 12 -0.26 -6.59 5.37
N SER A 13 0.03 -5.87 6.45
CA SER A 13 -0.73 -4.68 6.80
C SER A 13 -0.49 -3.58 5.77
N LEU A 14 -1.42 -2.64 5.69
CA LEU A 14 -1.23 -1.49 4.81
C LEU A 14 0.00 -0.70 5.20
N SER A 15 0.28 -0.56 6.49
CA SER A 15 1.45 0.18 6.94
C SER A 15 2.74 -0.47 6.48
N GLU A 16 2.79 -1.80 6.48
CA GLU A 16 3.98 -2.52 6.00
C GLU A 16 4.20 -2.29 4.50
N ILE A 17 3.12 -2.41 3.73
CA ILE A 17 3.21 -2.19 2.29
C ILE A 17 3.60 -0.75 2.00
N ALA A 18 3.00 0.19 2.70
CA ALA A 18 3.30 1.61 2.53
C ALA A 18 4.75 1.93 2.87
N PHE A 19 5.27 1.28 3.90
CA PHE A 19 6.69 1.46 4.26
C PHE A 19 7.60 0.99 3.13
N ASP A 20 7.29 -0.16 2.53
CA ASP A 20 8.05 -0.66 1.39
C ASP A 20 7.97 0.30 0.20
N ILE A 21 6.78 0.85 -0.05
CA ILE A 21 6.61 1.83 -1.13
C ILE A 21 7.51 3.03 -0.88
N LYS A 22 7.46 3.56 0.33
CA LYS A 22 8.26 4.73 0.69
C LYS A 22 9.75 4.44 0.53
N SER A 23 10.18 3.24 0.90
CA SER A 23 11.57 2.84 0.82
C SER A 23 12.06 2.69 -0.61
N ASN A 24 11.17 2.34 -1.53
CA ASN A 24 11.51 2.07 -2.92
C ASN A 24 11.17 3.22 -3.87
N TRP A 25 10.40 4.18 -3.43
CA TRP A 25 10.04 5.35 -4.23
C TRP A 25 10.75 6.56 -3.65
N GLY A 26 11.94 6.85 -4.18
CA GLY A 26 12.81 7.87 -3.61
C GLY A 26 12.20 9.26 -3.62
N LYS A 27 11.41 9.58 -4.63
CA LYS A 27 10.73 10.87 -4.72
C LYS A 27 9.25 10.66 -4.90
N VAL A 28 8.56 10.51 -3.77
CA VAL A 28 7.12 10.31 -3.81
C VAL A 28 6.45 11.52 -4.46
N ASN A 29 5.61 11.24 -5.44
CA ASN A 29 4.84 12.25 -6.13
C ASN A 29 4.00 13.05 -5.13
N TYR A 30 4.03 14.35 -5.27
CA TYR A 30 3.29 15.27 -4.42
C TYR A 30 1.81 14.87 -4.26
N ALA A 31 1.18 14.46 -5.37
CA ALA A 31 -0.24 14.08 -5.33
C ALA A 31 -0.48 12.75 -4.62
N ALA A 32 0.52 11.87 -4.57
CA ALA A 32 0.38 10.57 -3.92
C ALA A 32 0.76 10.61 -2.44
N LYS A 33 1.56 11.58 -2.05
CA LYS A 33 2.12 11.63 -0.71
C LYS A 33 1.10 11.58 0.42
N PRO A 34 0.01 12.39 0.41
CA PRO A 34 -0.94 12.32 1.52
C PRO A 34 -1.60 10.96 1.66
N TYR A 35 -1.81 10.26 0.56
CA TYR A 35 -2.41 8.93 0.62
C TYR A 35 -1.41 7.89 1.13
N LEU A 36 -0.15 8.03 0.75
CA LEU A 36 0.90 7.15 1.27
C LEU A 36 1.05 7.36 2.78
N ASP A 37 1.07 8.60 3.22
CA ASP A 37 1.18 8.91 4.64
C ASP A 37 -0.01 8.33 5.42
N ALA A 38 -1.20 8.42 4.84
CA ALA A 38 -2.39 7.84 5.46
C ALA A 38 -2.26 6.32 5.59
N MET A 39 -1.79 5.65 4.54
CA MET A 39 -1.61 4.20 4.58
C MET A 39 -0.61 3.76 5.65
N LEU A 40 0.39 4.59 5.92
CA LEU A 40 1.38 4.26 6.94
C LEU A 40 0.77 4.13 8.34
N SER A 41 -0.38 4.75 8.56
CA SER A 41 -1.05 4.69 9.86
C SER A 41 -2.22 3.70 9.90
N LEU A 42 -2.45 2.96 8.81
CA LEU A 42 -3.54 2.00 8.74
C LEU A 42 -3.02 0.57 8.75
N ASN A 43 -3.76 -0.33 9.36
CA ASN A 43 -3.40 -1.75 9.36
C ASN A 43 -4.07 -2.50 8.22
N SER A 44 -5.25 -2.09 7.82
CA SER A 44 -6.06 -2.85 6.88
C SER A 44 -6.89 -1.92 6.02
N VAL A 45 -7.31 -2.42 4.85
CA VAL A 45 -8.21 -1.66 3.99
C VAL A 45 -9.58 -1.49 4.62
N ASN A 46 -9.85 -2.25 5.68
CA ASN A 46 -11.11 -2.12 6.43
C ASN A 46 -11.06 -1.04 7.50
N ASP A 47 -9.87 -0.52 7.78
CA ASP A 47 -9.72 0.58 8.72
C ASP A 47 -10.10 1.90 8.06
N ASN A 48 -10.43 2.89 8.89
CA ASN A 48 -10.75 4.21 8.39
C ASN A 48 -9.68 5.21 8.74
N TYR A 49 -9.47 6.17 7.87
CA TYR A 49 -8.59 7.31 8.10
C TYR A 49 -9.49 8.55 8.03
N GLY A 50 -9.94 9.00 9.20
CA GLY A 50 -10.95 10.06 9.23
C GLY A 50 -12.25 9.56 8.62
N PHE A 51 -12.73 10.23 7.60
CA PHE A 51 -13.96 9.85 6.91
C PHE A 51 -13.72 8.90 5.74
N ASP A 52 -12.46 8.63 5.39
CA ASP A 52 -12.13 7.78 4.26
C ASP A 52 -11.82 6.37 4.72
N SER A 53 -12.30 5.38 3.98
CA SER A 53 -11.94 3.99 4.25
C SER A 53 -10.52 3.74 3.73
N GLY A 54 -9.86 2.74 4.31
CA GLY A 54 -8.55 2.32 3.82
C GLY A 54 -8.60 1.95 2.35
N LYS A 55 -9.69 1.31 1.93
CA LYS A 55 -9.89 0.95 0.53
C LYS A 55 -9.88 2.19 -0.37
N SER A 56 -10.59 3.25 0.03
CA SER A 56 -10.61 4.49 -0.73
C SER A 56 -9.22 5.14 -0.80
N ILE A 57 -8.51 5.12 0.33
CA ILE A 57 -7.15 5.66 0.38
C ILE A 57 -6.25 4.92 -0.62
N VAL A 58 -6.34 3.58 -0.66
CA VAL A 58 -5.54 2.78 -1.58
C VAL A 58 -5.89 3.14 -3.03
N LEU A 59 -7.18 3.28 -3.34
CA LEU A 59 -7.61 3.64 -4.70
C LEU A 59 -7.07 5.01 -5.11
N TYR A 60 -7.15 5.98 -4.22
CA TYR A 60 -6.61 7.31 -4.50
C TYR A 60 -5.10 7.27 -4.67
N PHE A 61 -4.41 6.50 -3.83
CA PHE A 61 -2.97 6.34 -3.98
C PHE A 61 -2.62 5.77 -5.35
N LEU A 62 -3.28 4.68 -5.73
CA LEU A 62 -2.99 4.03 -7.01
C LEU A 62 -3.24 4.96 -8.19
N SER A 63 -4.27 5.81 -8.09
CA SER A 63 -4.58 6.77 -9.14
C SER A 63 -3.49 7.84 -9.29
N ASN A 64 -2.70 8.06 -8.26
CA ASN A 64 -1.69 9.10 -8.24
C ASN A 64 -0.27 8.56 -8.21
N ALA A 65 -0.10 7.26 -8.42
CA ALA A 65 1.21 6.62 -8.33
C ALA A 65 1.77 6.17 -9.68
N SER A 66 1.35 6.82 -10.76
CA SER A 66 1.81 6.45 -12.10
C SER A 66 3.31 6.65 -12.27
N GLN A 67 3.90 7.56 -11.50
CA GLN A 67 5.35 7.81 -11.57
C GLN A 67 6.16 6.82 -10.77
N PHE A 68 5.51 6.00 -9.94
CA PHE A 68 6.18 4.93 -9.21
C PHE A 68 6.28 3.74 -10.16
N LYS A 69 7.46 3.53 -10.72
CA LYS A 69 7.68 2.54 -11.78
C LYS A 69 8.79 1.57 -11.42
N GLY A 70 8.87 0.49 -12.19
CA GLY A 70 9.88 -0.54 -11.99
C GLY A 70 9.26 -1.81 -11.46
N GLU A 71 10.05 -2.87 -11.36
CA GLU A 71 9.55 -4.17 -10.94
C GLU A 71 9.00 -4.15 -9.52
N LYS A 72 9.73 -3.51 -8.62
CA LYS A 72 9.27 -3.44 -7.23
C LYS A 72 7.97 -2.65 -7.12
N ALA A 73 7.87 -1.56 -7.88
CA ALA A 73 6.64 -0.77 -7.91
C ALA A 73 5.46 -1.60 -8.40
N LYS A 74 5.70 -2.39 -9.45
CA LYS A 74 4.67 -3.24 -10.00
C LYS A 74 4.18 -4.27 -8.98
N GLU A 75 5.11 -4.89 -8.25
CA GLU A 75 4.77 -5.86 -7.22
C GLU A 75 3.94 -5.22 -6.10
N LEU A 76 4.38 -4.07 -5.63
CA LEU A 76 3.70 -3.41 -4.52
C LEU A 76 2.31 -2.91 -4.92
N LYS A 77 2.18 -2.37 -6.13
CA LYS A 77 0.88 -1.95 -6.63
C LYS A 77 -0.06 -3.15 -6.80
N ALA A 78 0.46 -4.27 -7.29
CA ALA A 78 -0.35 -5.48 -7.42
C ALA A 78 -0.80 -5.99 -6.06
N GLU A 79 0.07 -5.90 -5.06
CA GLU A 79 -0.28 -6.30 -3.71
C GLU A 79 -1.42 -5.44 -3.16
N LEU A 80 -1.33 -4.12 -3.36
CA LEU A 80 -2.41 -3.21 -2.94
C LEU A 80 -3.72 -3.55 -3.65
N LYS A 81 -3.66 -3.80 -4.94
CA LYS A 81 -4.85 -4.13 -5.71
C LYS A 81 -5.51 -5.41 -5.21
N SER A 82 -4.71 -6.37 -4.78
CA SER A 82 -5.26 -7.62 -4.28
C SER A 82 -6.05 -7.43 -2.98
N LEU A 83 -5.73 -6.41 -2.22
CA LEU A 83 -6.41 -6.14 -0.96
C LEU A 83 -7.78 -5.48 -1.15
N ILE A 84 -7.99 -4.84 -2.28
CA ILE A 84 -9.21 -4.07 -2.53
C ILE A 84 -10.12 -4.72 -3.57
N LYS A 85 -9.81 -5.91 -3.96
CA LYS A 85 -10.61 -6.64 -4.92
C LYS A 85 -12.02 -6.91 -4.43
#